data_c4308639dfa0749f1ffcfca09519aa6e
#
_entry.id   c4308639dfa0749f1ffcfca09519aa6e
#
_cell.length_a   1.000
_cell.length_b   1.000
_cell.length_c   1.000
_cell.angle_alpha   90.00
_cell.angle_beta   90.00
_cell.angle_gamma   90.00
#
_symmetry.space_group_name_H-M   'P 1'
#
loop_
_entity.id
_entity.type
_entity.pdbx_description
1 polymer ?
#
loop_
_entity_poly.entity_id
_entity_poly.type
_entity_poly.pdbx_seq_one_letter_code
_entity_poly.pdbx_strand_id
1 'polypeptide(L)' 'MVNVLRNRVYEKIKSSGNIIDTELLEALKKDGVEITMRDLNKALFHLEILNMVSVRWMGKEKRRIEIATKEAEKPQAIW' A
#
# COMPACT_ATOMS: atom_id res chain seq x y z
N MET A 1 -7.28 -15.46 -4.63
CA MET A 1 -6.77 -15.03 -4.17
C MET A 1 -5.78 -13.95 -3.96
N VAL A 2 -4.57 -14.02 -4.42
CA VAL A 2 -3.62 -12.95 -4.20
C VAL A 2 -4.10 -11.65 -4.82
N ASN A 3 -4.69 -11.74 -6.00
CA ASN A 3 -5.16 -10.53 -6.66
C ASN A 3 -6.30 -9.87 -5.91
N VAL A 4 -7.17 -10.64 -5.33
CA VAL A 4 -8.29 -10.08 -4.58
C VAL A 4 -7.77 -9.37 -3.35
N LEU A 5 -6.82 -9.97 -2.65
CA LEU A 5 -6.27 -9.36 -1.46
C LEU A 5 -5.54 -8.07 -1.83
N ARG A 6 -4.76 -8.09 -2.90
CA ARG A 6 -4.04 -6.92 -3.34
C ARG A 6 -5.01 -5.78 -3.67
N ASN A 7 -6.12 -6.09 -4.32
CA ASN A 7 -7.11 -5.08 -4.66
C ASN A 7 -7.73 -4.48 -3.41
N ARG A 8 -8.01 -5.31 -2.40
CA ARG A 8 -8.57 -4.81 -1.16
C ARG A 8 -7.60 -3.86 -0.47
N VAL A 9 -6.33 -4.22 -0.46
CA VAL A 9 -5.31 -3.38 0.14
C VAL A 9 -5.23 -2.05 -0.60
N TYR A 10 -5.20 -2.11 -1.92
CA TYR A 10 -5.10 -0.90 -2.72
C TYR A 10 -6.30 0.02 -2.51
N GLU A 11 -7.50 -0.56 -2.48
CA GLU A 11 -8.70 0.24 -2.29
C GLU A 11 -8.69 0.94 -0.93
N LYS A 12 -8.20 0.25 0.08
CA LYS A 12 -8.16 0.85 1.40
C LYS A 12 -7.16 2.01 1.44
N ILE A 13 -6.02 1.85 0.80
CA ILE A 13 -5.02 2.91 0.74
C ILE A 13 -5.59 4.08 -0.05
N LYS A 14 -6.29 3.79 -1.14
CA LYS A 14 -6.84 4.83 -1.97
C LYS A 14 -7.87 5.65 -1.21
N SER A 15 -8.70 5.00 -0.44
CA SER A 15 -9.74 5.72 0.30
C SER A 15 -9.14 6.55 1.43
N SER A 16 -7.98 6.17 1.94
CA SER A 16 -7.35 6.91 3.03
C SER A 16 -6.41 7.99 2.54
N GLY A 17 -5.93 7.89 1.32
CA GLY A 17 -4.93 8.81 0.80
C GLY A 17 -3.54 8.39 1.17
N ASN A 18 -3.25 8.36 2.45
CA ASN A 18 -2.01 7.77 2.95
C ASN A 18 -2.32 7.13 4.29
N ILE A 19 -1.56 6.12 4.66
CA ILE A 19 -1.86 5.37 5.88
C ILE A 19 -0.60 4.66 6.33
N ILE A 20 -0.48 4.46 7.63
CA ILE A 20 0.64 3.73 8.19
C ILE A 20 0.36 2.23 8.07
N ASP A 21 1.39 1.42 7.91
CA ASP A 21 1.21 -0.01 7.65
C ASP A 21 0.42 -0.71 8.76
N THR A 22 0.67 -0.39 10.02
CA THR A 22 -0.07 -1.03 11.09
C THR A 22 -1.53 -0.59 11.09
N GLU A 23 -1.78 0.66 10.77
CA GLU A 23 -3.14 1.17 10.68
C GLU A 23 -3.86 0.51 9.52
N LEU A 24 -3.16 0.30 8.42
CA LEU A 24 -3.75 -0.36 7.26
C LEU A 24 -4.14 -1.79 7.61
N LEU A 25 -3.26 -2.50 8.30
CA LEU A 25 -3.55 -3.85 8.70
C LEU A 25 -4.80 -3.91 9.57
N GLU A 26 -4.88 -3.03 10.56
CA GLU A 26 -6.02 -3.03 11.45
C GLU A 26 -7.29 -2.62 10.74
N ALA A 27 -7.22 -1.68 9.82
CA ALA A 27 -8.38 -1.26 9.08
C ALA A 27 -8.93 -2.40 8.21
N LEU A 28 -8.03 -3.17 7.61
CA LEU A 28 -8.46 -4.31 6.82
C LEU A 28 -9.09 -5.39 7.68
N LYS A 29 -8.53 -5.62 8.86
CA LYS A 29 -9.12 -6.60 9.77
C LYS A 29 -10.50 -6.15 10.22
N LYS A 30 -10.69 -4.87 10.45
CA LYS A 30 -11.98 -4.36 10.83
C LYS A 30 -13.00 -4.56 9.72
N ASP A 31 -12.56 -4.52 8.48
CA ASP A 31 -13.45 -4.74 7.36
C ASP A 31 -13.74 -6.22 7.13
N GLY A 32 -13.22 -7.08 7.98
CA GLY A 32 -13.47 -8.51 7.84
C GLY A 32 -12.50 -9.22 6.94
N VAL A 33 -11.40 -8.58 6.58
CA VAL A 33 -10.41 -9.20 5.71
C VAL A 33 -9.44 -10.00 6.57
N GLU A 34 -9.28 -11.26 6.25
CA GLU A 34 -8.32 -12.09 6.96
C GLU A 34 -6.96 -11.88 6.36
N ILE A 35 -6.09 -11.20 7.08
CA ILE A 35 -4.81 -10.83 6.55
C ILE A 35 -3.79 -10.76 7.67
N THR A 36 -2.58 -11.21 7.39
CA THR A 36 -1.49 -11.08 8.35
C THR A 36 -0.54 -10.01 7.84
N MET A 37 0.39 -9.60 8.70
CA MET A 37 1.37 -8.60 8.29
C MET A 37 2.21 -9.14 7.11
N ARG A 38 2.47 -10.44 7.09
CA ARG A 38 3.21 -11.03 5.98
C ARG A 38 2.43 -10.88 4.67
N ASP A 39 1.12 -11.13 4.72
CA ASP A 39 0.29 -11.00 3.53
C ASP A 39 0.26 -9.55 3.08
N LEU A 40 0.17 -8.63 4.04
CA LEU A 40 0.17 -7.22 3.73
C LEU A 40 1.48 -6.81 3.07
N ASN A 41 2.59 -7.30 3.59
CA ASN A 41 3.89 -6.97 3.01
C ASN A 41 3.99 -7.45 1.57
N LYS A 42 3.47 -8.63 1.29
CA LYS A 42 3.50 -9.13 -0.08
C LYS A 42 2.66 -8.28 -1.01
N ALA A 43 1.48 -7.89 -0.54
CA ALA A 43 0.60 -7.06 -1.35
C ALA A 43 1.22 -5.71 -1.61
N LEU A 44 1.82 -5.12 -0.59
CA LEU A 44 2.45 -3.81 -0.74
C LEU A 44 3.64 -3.88 -1.70
N PHE A 45 4.41 -4.95 -1.60
CA PHE A 45 5.54 -5.12 -2.49
C PHE A 45 5.08 -5.20 -3.95
N HIS A 46 4.02 -5.95 -4.19
CA HIS A 46 3.47 -6.06 -5.52
C HIS A 46 2.96 -4.71 -6.04
N LEU A 47 2.23 -3.98 -5.19
CA LEU A 47 1.70 -2.68 -5.59
C LEU A 47 2.81 -1.68 -5.85
N GLU A 48 3.89 -1.79 -5.10
CA GLU A 48 5.02 -0.90 -5.28
C GLU A 48 5.71 -1.20 -6.61
N ILE A 49 5.88 -2.46 -6.94
CA ILE A 49 6.47 -2.84 -8.21
C ILE A 49 5.63 -2.34 -9.37
N LEU A 50 4.31 -2.35 -9.21
CA LEU A 50 3.41 -1.88 -10.25
C LEU A 50 3.27 -0.36 -10.26
N ASN A 51 3.97 0.33 -9.38
CA ASN A 51 3.93 1.78 -9.27
C ASN A 51 2.54 2.29 -8.90
N MET A 52 1.80 1.51 -8.15
CA MET A 52 0.48 1.92 -7.71
C MET A 52 0.52 2.57 -6.34
N VAL A 53 1.51 2.23 -5.54
CA VAL A 53 1.68 2.85 -4.23
C VAL A 53 3.15 3.19 -4.01
N SER A 54 3.37 4.09 -3.09
CA SER A 54 4.71 4.49 -2.69
C SER A 54 4.84 4.21 -1.20
N VAL A 55 5.93 3.61 -0.80
CA VAL A 55 6.15 3.24 0.59
C VAL A 55 7.35 4.00 1.12
N ARG A 56 7.18 4.68 2.25
CA ARG A 56 8.27 5.42 2.86
C ARG A 56 8.44 4.97 4.29
N TRP A 57 9.67 4.78 4.69
CA TRP A 57 9.94 4.40 6.07
C TRP A 57 9.90 5.64 6.95
N MET A 58 9.20 5.51 8.07
CA MET A 58 9.12 6.58 9.04
C MET A 58 9.75 6.06 10.31
N GLY A 59 11.04 6.13 10.39
CA GLY A 59 11.74 5.56 11.52
C GLY A 59 12.11 4.13 11.23
N LYS A 60 12.21 3.31 12.25
CA LYS A 60 12.71 1.97 12.06
C LYS A 60 11.65 0.94 11.83
N GLU A 61 10.46 1.19 12.28
CA GLU A 61 9.46 0.15 12.28
C GLU A 61 8.17 0.50 11.60
N LYS A 62 7.99 1.72 11.18
CA LYS A 62 6.73 2.13 10.58
C LYS A 62 6.95 2.59 9.15
N ARG A 63 6.01 2.22 8.31
CA ARG A 63 6.07 2.62 6.91
C ARG A 63 4.80 3.39 6.57
N ARG A 64 4.96 4.44 5.82
CA ARG A 64 3.82 5.22 5.36
C ARG A 64 3.56 4.83 3.92
N ILE A 65 2.35 4.44 3.63
CA ILE A 65 1.96 4.03 2.30
C ILE A 65 1.08 5.08 1.69
N GLU A 66 1.39 5.49 0.48
CA GLU A 66 0.65 6.52 -0.24
C GLU A 66 0.33 6.02 -1.62
N ILE A 67 -0.73 6.56 -2.20
CA ILE A 67 -1.03 6.25 -3.58
C ILE A 67 -0.01 6.97 -4.45
N ALA A 68 0.59 6.25 -5.36
CA ALA A 68 1.53 6.85 -6.29
C ALA A 68 0.75 7.51 -7.41
N THR A 69 1.12 8.74 -7.75
CA THR A 69 0.44 9.41 -8.82
C THR A 69 1.33 9.38 -10.05
N LYS A 70 0.73 9.17 -11.18
CA LYS A 70 1.49 9.09 -12.39
C LYS A 70 2.14 10.39 -12.74
N GLU A 71 1.48 11.47 -12.44
CA GLU A 71 2.06 12.75 -12.72
C GLU A 71 3.35 12.95 -12.00
N ALA A 72 3.42 12.47 -10.78
CA ALA A 72 4.64 12.67 -10.03
C ALA A 72 5.77 11.86 -10.59
N GLU A 73 5.46 10.75 -11.25
CA GLU A 73 6.51 9.95 -11.76
C GLU A 73 6.96 10.31 -13.12
N LYS A 74 6.06 10.76 -13.93
CA LYS A 74 6.41 11.05 -15.26
C LYS A 74 7.58 11.93 -15.46
N PRO A 75 7.66 13.01 -14.82
CA PRO A 75 8.73 13.93 -15.08
C PRO A 75 10.06 13.34 -14.88
N GLN A 76 10.20 12.47 -13.97
CA GLN A 76 11.46 11.99 -13.80
C GLN A 76 11.84 11.07 -14.81
N ALA A 77 10.95 10.41 -15.29
CA ALA A 77 11.27 9.42 -16.21
C ALA A 77 11.98 9.97 -17.36
N ILE A 78 11.80 11.15 -17.62
CA ILE A 78 12.35 11.64 -18.73
C ILE A 78 13.66 11.92 -18.74
N TRP A 79 13.95 12.12 -18.02
CA TRP A 79 15.06 12.40 -18.12
C TRP A 79 15.53 12.76 -18.88
#